data_441a2faade0c9a45a0406d76a9e62111
#
_entry.id   441a2faade0c9a45a0406d76a9e62111
#
_cell.length_a   1.000
_cell.length_b   1.000
_cell.length_c   1.000
_cell.angle_alpha   90.00
_cell.angle_beta   90.00
_cell.angle_gamma   90.00
#
_symmetry.space_group_name_H-M   'P 1'
#
loop_
_entity.id
_entity.type
_entity.pdbx_description
1 polymer ?
#
loop_
_entity_poly.entity_id
_entity_poly.type
_entity_poly.pdbx_seq_one_letter_code
_entity_poly.pdbx_strand_id
1 'polypeptide(L)'
;MQSSIQIISTPDRIRQQYLNVIRTASSDIFLVFPTINAIHREHKIGVIEELKKAVERGVKIRILTAEDEFIKDKLDILRSSGIVVRRIETPPEAKFKMLIADKRVSFFVETKDDSKASFAEAIGLAVLSTSKPTVLAFVTIFESLWRETELYERARESDRIKDEFVNIAAHELRNPIMPILSGADLIQEGIAQIQGSIDKDKFADLISNVQLVVRNASKLLKLSEDILQVSRIESGTFRINLEPVAIEPLIRSTIVDVEKRYLGEKRNTKIVLESNLEMTNDNEGPEGFTMYCDGPKVAQTLFNLLDNAMKFTGQGNIIVSAMAHDTEVIIQVQDPGIGIDPEIKDRLFEKFATKSTGGTGLGLYLSKKIIEAHGGRIWCKDNEQRRGTVSGFTIPLDLHPETTVIVEKASNGFEPLI
;
A
#
# COMPACT_ATOMS: atom_id res chain seq x y z
N MET A 1 17.91 -25.91 37.78
CA MET A 1 17.75 -24.76 38.68
C MET A 1 16.48 -24.95 39.49
N GLN A 2 16.59 -24.85 40.82
CA GLN A 2 15.41 -24.91 41.70
C GLN A 2 14.49 -23.73 41.36
N SER A 3 13.19 -24.01 41.18
CA SER A 3 12.16 -23.00 40.95
C SER A 3 12.08 -22.07 42.18
N SER A 4 12.35 -20.81 42.02
CA SER A 4 12.32 -19.83 43.12
C SER A 4 11.54 -18.55 42.75
N ILE A 5 10.87 -18.01 43.75
CA ILE A 5 10.26 -16.69 43.69
C ILE A 5 10.93 -15.86 44.81
N GLN A 6 11.46 -14.70 44.46
CA GLN A 6 12.11 -13.78 45.38
C GLN A 6 11.41 -12.45 45.35
N ILE A 7 11.07 -11.91 46.53
CA ILE A 7 10.55 -10.55 46.69
C ILE A 7 11.72 -9.68 47.12
N ILE A 8 11.90 -8.55 46.42
CA ILE A 8 12.98 -7.61 46.65
C ILE A 8 12.36 -6.23 46.95
N SER A 9 12.76 -5.62 48.08
CA SER A 9 12.21 -4.35 48.52
C SER A 9 13.22 -3.18 48.47
N THR A 10 14.51 -3.48 48.32
CA THR A 10 15.57 -2.48 48.32
C THR A 10 15.82 -1.97 46.91
N PRO A 11 15.68 -0.67 46.61
CA PRO A 11 15.82 -0.12 45.26
C PRO A 11 17.14 -0.43 44.56
N ASP A 12 18.26 -0.36 45.24
CA ASP A 12 19.58 -0.65 44.70
C ASP A 12 19.69 -2.14 44.30
N ARG A 13 19.13 -3.04 45.10
CA ARG A 13 19.12 -4.47 44.78
C ARG A 13 18.17 -4.79 43.62
N ILE A 14 17.03 -4.08 43.54
CA ILE A 14 16.12 -4.17 42.40
C ILE A 14 16.85 -3.74 41.13
N ARG A 15 17.52 -2.59 41.14
CA ARG A 15 18.32 -2.11 40.02
C ARG A 15 19.40 -3.12 39.57
N GLN A 16 20.19 -3.60 40.54
CA GLN A 16 21.25 -4.56 40.23
C GLN A 16 20.70 -5.84 39.58
N GLN A 17 19.64 -6.41 40.14
CA GLN A 17 19.02 -7.63 39.60
C GLN A 17 18.39 -7.38 38.22
N TYR A 18 17.75 -6.24 38.01
CA TYR A 18 17.15 -5.87 36.74
C TYR A 18 18.22 -5.81 35.63
N LEU A 19 19.33 -5.10 35.87
CA LEU A 19 20.43 -5.02 34.92
C LEU A 19 21.12 -6.39 34.74
N ASN A 20 21.24 -7.21 35.78
CA ASN A 20 21.82 -8.52 35.71
C ASN A 20 20.99 -9.46 34.80
N VAL A 21 19.66 -9.43 34.89
CA VAL A 21 18.77 -10.21 34.02
C VAL A 21 18.97 -9.83 32.55
N ILE A 22 19.13 -8.54 32.22
CA ILE A 22 19.39 -8.08 30.85
C ILE A 22 20.78 -8.53 30.37
N ARG A 23 21.80 -8.45 31.22
CA ARG A 23 23.18 -8.83 30.89
C ARG A 23 23.33 -10.32 30.64
N THR A 24 22.58 -11.15 31.33
CA THR A 24 22.65 -12.61 31.24
C THR A 24 21.72 -13.22 30.22
N ALA A 25 20.84 -12.42 29.63
CA ALA A 25 19.95 -12.86 28.56
C ALA A 25 20.73 -13.29 27.31
N SER A 26 20.30 -14.40 26.69
CA SER A 26 20.98 -15.04 25.58
C SER A 26 20.15 -15.22 24.31
N SER A 27 18.82 -15.15 24.39
CA SER A 27 17.93 -15.34 23.23
C SER A 27 16.90 -14.22 23.06
N ASP A 28 16.10 -13.98 24.10
CA ASP A 28 14.97 -13.09 24.01
C ASP A 28 14.83 -12.19 25.26
N ILE A 29 14.47 -10.93 25.04
CA ILE A 29 14.05 -10.00 26.11
C ILE A 29 12.70 -9.40 25.72
N PHE A 30 11.73 -9.49 26.64
CA PHE A 30 10.42 -8.83 26.53
C PHE A 30 10.27 -7.81 27.65
N LEU A 31 9.92 -6.58 27.29
CA LEU A 31 9.81 -5.48 28.21
C LEU A 31 8.46 -4.77 28.07
N VAL A 32 7.86 -4.42 29.20
CA VAL A 32 6.70 -3.53 29.27
C VAL A 32 7.04 -2.33 30.14
N PHE A 33 6.96 -1.14 29.55
CA PHE A 33 7.03 0.12 30.26
C PHE A 33 5.65 0.79 30.24
N PRO A 34 4.89 0.75 31.34
CA PRO A 34 3.51 1.19 31.34
C PRO A 34 3.35 2.71 31.21
N THR A 35 4.41 3.48 31.47
CA THR A 35 4.37 4.93 31.46
C THR A 35 5.59 5.54 30.78
N ILE A 36 5.44 6.77 30.30
CA ILE A 36 6.49 7.59 29.70
C ILE A 36 7.64 7.82 30.68
N ASN A 37 7.31 8.13 31.92
CA ASN A 37 8.28 8.36 33.00
C ASN A 37 9.11 7.12 33.30
N ALA A 38 8.55 5.93 33.07
CA ALA A 38 9.28 4.67 33.27
C ALA A 38 10.50 4.62 32.34
N ILE A 39 10.37 4.88 31.03
CA ILE A 39 11.49 4.90 30.09
C ILE A 39 12.54 5.93 30.46
N HIS A 40 12.09 7.12 30.92
CA HIS A 40 13.03 8.17 31.32
C HIS A 40 13.91 7.75 32.49
N ARG A 41 13.33 7.06 33.48
CA ARG A 41 14.07 6.52 34.62
C ARG A 41 15.02 5.39 34.20
N GLU A 42 14.59 4.51 33.31
CA GLU A 42 15.41 3.40 32.82
C GLU A 42 16.64 3.89 32.02
N HIS A 43 16.52 4.95 31.27
CA HIS A 43 17.66 5.59 30.63
C HIS A 43 18.69 6.07 31.64
N LYS A 44 18.24 6.73 32.75
CA LYS A 44 19.12 7.25 33.78
C LYS A 44 19.87 6.17 34.55
N ILE A 45 19.32 4.98 34.68
CA ILE A 45 19.97 3.87 35.39
C ILE A 45 20.80 2.95 34.49
N GLY A 46 20.91 3.26 33.18
CA GLY A 46 21.78 2.57 32.25
C GLY A 46 21.14 1.35 31.54
N VAL A 47 19.82 1.18 31.61
CA VAL A 47 19.11 0.06 30.99
C VAL A 47 19.22 0.10 29.48
N ILE A 48 19.09 1.28 28.86
CA ILE A 48 19.16 1.42 27.39
C ILE A 48 20.49 0.95 26.85
N GLU A 49 21.59 1.29 27.51
CA GLU A 49 22.95 0.84 27.14
C GLU A 49 23.09 -0.68 27.26
N GLU A 50 22.54 -1.28 28.32
CA GLU A 50 22.61 -2.73 28.48
C GLU A 50 21.72 -3.48 27.44
N LEU A 51 20.60 -2.87 27.03
CA LEU A 51 19.76 -3.42 25.95
C LEU A 51 20.51 -3.38 24.60
N LYS A 52 21.22 -2.29 24.28
CA LYS A 52 22.04 -2.20 23.07
C LYS A 52 23.13 -3.28 23.05
N LYS A 53 23.85 -3.47 24.16
CA LYS A 53 24.83 -4.55 24.30
C LYS A 53 24.20 -5.94 24.16
N ALA A 54 22.96 -6.10 24.59
CA ALA A 54 22.25 -7.37 24.42
C ALA A 54 21.92 -7.62 22.92
N VAL A 55 21.52 -6.60 22.16
CA VAL A 55 21.35 -6.71 20.72
C VAL A 55 22.66 -7.07 20.01
N GLU A 56 23.78 -6.46 20.41
CA GLU A 56 25.12 -6.79 19.88
C GLU A 56 25.49 -8.26 20.13
N ARG A 57 24.97 -8.87 21.21
CA ARG A 57 25.11 -10.32 21.50
C ARG A 57 24.13 -11.20 20.70
N GLY A 58 23.25 -10.60 19.87
CA GLY A 58 22.25 -11.33 19.07
C GLY A 58 20.92 -11.58 19.80
N VAL A 59 20.68 -10.95 20.97
CA VAL A 59 19.43 -11.09 21.71
C VAL A 59 18.30 -10.32 21.01
N LYS A 60 17.16 -10.97 20.78
CA LYS A 60 15.96 -10.36 20.21
C LYS A 60 15.19 -9.61 21.28
N ILE A 61 14.98 -8.31 21.11
CA ILE A 61 14.32 -7.46 22.11
C ILE A 61 13.02 -6.92 21.56
N ARG A 62 11.94 -7.09 22.34
CA ARG A 62 10.62 -6.53 22.08
C ARG A 62 10.18 -5.68 23.27
N ILE A 63 9.78 -4.43 22.98
CA ILE A 63 9.36 -3.46 24.01
C ILE A 63 7.94 -3.02 23.71
N LEU A 64 7.08 -3.05 24.75
CA LEU A 64 5.79 -2.41 24.79
C LEU A 64 5.85 -1.18 25.70
N THR A 65 5.44 -0.01 25.19
CA THR A 65 5.51 1.23 25.94
C THR A 65 4.46 2.24 25.53
N ALA A 66 4.10 3.15 26.45
CA ALA A 66 3.44 4.39 26.07
C ALA A 66 4.41 5.26 25.26
N GLU A 67 3.91 6.02 24.27
CA GLU A 67 4.72 6.89 23.41
C GLU A 67 4.12 8.29 23.38
N ASP A 68 4.98 9.30 23.52
CA ASP A 68 4.68 10.72 23.27
C ASP A 68 5.89 11.42 22.64
N GLU A 69 5.74 12.72 22.34
CA GLU A 69 6.81 13.50 21.71
C GLU A 69 8.07 13.61 22.58
N PHE A 70 7.96 13.56 23.92
CA PHE A 70 9.09 13.73 24.85
C PHE A 70 10.05 12.54 24.88
N ILE A 71 9.58 11.36 24.50
CA ILE A 71 10.41 10.14 24.49
C ILE A 71 10.71 9.63 23.10
N LYS A 72 10.19 10.28 22.07
CA LYS A 72 10.34 9.88 20.66
C LYS A 72 11.80 9.66 20.29
N ASP A 73 12.67 10.60 20.57
CA ASP A 73 14.12 10.49 20.27
C ASP A 73 14.75 9.25 20.92
N LYS A 74 14.32 8.90 22.15
CA LYS A 74 14.85 7.71 22.85
C LYS A 74 14.33 6.43 22.24
N LEU A 75 13.07 6.41 21.80
CA LEU A 75 12.49 5.27 21.10
C LEU A 75 13.13 5.08 19.72
N ASP A 76 13.45 6.15 19.02
CA ASP A 76 14.13 6.10 17.74
C ASP A 76 15.57 5.58 17.87
N ILE A 77 16.26 5.91 18.96
CA ILE A 77 17.56 5.31 19.31
C ILE A 77 17.42 3.80 19.55
N LEU A 78 16.37 3.34 20.22
CA LEU A 78 16.13 1.92 20.44
C LEU A 78 15.79 1.21 19.11
N ARG A 79 14.92 1.79 18.30
CA ARG A 79 14.53 1.25 16.98
C ARG A 79 15.74 1.15 16.04
N SER A 80 16.58 2.19 15.98
CA SER A 80 17.80 2.18 15.16
C SER A 80 18.84 1.16 15.60
N SER A 81 18.78 0.74 16.86
CA SER A 81 19.63 -0.34 17.42
C SER A 81 19.08 -1.74 17.13
N GLY A 82 17.99 -1.90 16.36
CA GLY A 82 17.41 -3.20 16.05
C GLY A 82 16.40 -3.73 17.08
N ILE A 83 15.96 -2.90 18.02
CA ILE A 83 14.95 -3.24 19.03
C ILE A 83 13.57 -2.97 18.46
N VAL A 84 12.65 -3.93 18.55
CA VAL A 84 11.27 -3.76 18.11
C VAL A 84 10.46 -3.12 19.22
N VAL A 85 10.00 -1.88 18.99
CA VAL A 85 9.22 -1.11 19.96
C VAL A 85 7.82 -0.87 19.41
N ARG A 86 6.79 -1.26 20.19
CA ARG A 86 5.37 -0.98 19.89
C ARG A 86 4.73 -0.12 20.95
N ARG A 87 3.76 0.68 20.53
CA ARG A 87 2.99 1.55 21.42
C ARG A 87 1.85 0.78 22.06
N ILE A 88 1.66 0.98 23.38
CA ILE A 88 0.46 0.57 24.11
C ILE A 88 -0.51 1.75 24.09
N GLU A 89 -1.70 1.57 23.51
CA GLU A 89 -2.72 2.63 23.42
C GLU A 89 -3.46 2.80 24.75
N THR A 90 -3.76 1.70 25.43
CA THR A 90 -4.37 1.69 26.75
C THR A 90 -3.37 1.12 27.76
N PRO A 91 -2.64 1.97 28.49
CA PRO A 91 -1.75 1.48 29.53
C PRO A 91 -2.55 0.66 30.55
N PRO A 92 -2.04 -0.51 31.00
CA PRO A 92 -2.70 -1.27 32.05
C PRO A 92 -2.95 -0.38 33.28
N GLU A 93 -4.13 -0.47 33.90
CA GLU A 93 -4.41 0.25 35.16
C GLU A 93 -3.37 -0.07 36.23
N ALA A 94 -2.86 -1.29 36.23
CA ALA A 94 -1.78 -1.71 37.11
C ALA A 94 -0.44 -1.20 36.57
N LYS A 95 0.11 -0.20 37.24
CA LYS A 95 1.40 0.42 36.92
C LYS A 95 2.56 -0.45 37.35
N PHE A 96 2.84 -1.52 36.61
CA PHE A 96 4.00 -2.37 36.84
C PHE A 96 4.87 -2.46 35.61
N LYS A 97 6.18 -2.55 35.83
CA LYS A 97 7.13 -2.86 34.79
C LYS A 97 7.32 -4.36 34.69
N MET A 98 7.44 -4.90 33.51
CA MET A 98 7.69 -6.31 33.28
C MET A 98 8.96 -6.48 32.44
N LEU A 99 9.84 -7.37 32.88
CA LEU A 99 11.00 -7.85 32.14
C LEU A 99 10.94 -9.38 32.13
N ILE A 100 11.01 -9.97 30.95
CA ILE A 100 11.13 -11.40 30.78
C ILE A 100 12.38 -11.66 29.94
N ALA A 101 13.24 -12.56 30.41
CA ALA A 101 14.45 -12.96 29.68
C ALA A 101 14.43 -14.45 29.38
N ASP A 102 14.75 -14.82 28.13
CA ASP A 102 14.91 -16.19 27.62
C ASP A 102 13.72 -17.12 27.91
N LYS A 103 12.53 -16.55 28.20
CA LYS A 103 11.35 -17.28 28.67
C LYS A 103 11.64 -18.18 29.90
N ARG A 104 12.66 -17.82 30.69
CA ARG A 104 13.14 -18.55 31.87
C ARG A 104 13.11 -17.72 33.15
N VAL A 105 13.19 -16.40 33.02
CA VAL A 105 13.19 -15.47 34.14
C VAL A 105 12.15 -14.41 33.89
N SER A 106 11.32 -14.11 34.88
CA SER A 106 10.43 -12.94 34.88
C SER A 106 10.77 -12.04 36.05
N PHE A 107 10.80 -10.74 35.81
CA PHE A 107 11.08 -9.70 36.79
C PHE A 107 10.01 -8.63 36.74
N PHE A 108 9.26 -8.49 37.79
CA PHE A 108 8.18 -7.51 37.95
C PHE A 108 8.63 -6.42 38.92
N VAL A 109 8.37 -5.17 38.57
CA VAL A 109 8.66 -4.02 39.42
C VAL A 109 7.42 -3.18 39.55
N GLU A 110 6.91 -3.05 40.77
CA GLU A 110 5.80 -2.17 41.09
C GLU A 110 6.21 -0.70 40.92
N THR A 111 5.36 0.10 40.33
CA THR A 111 5.50 1.56 40.28
C THR A 111 4.65 2.14 41.40
N LYS A 112 5.29 2.55 42.50
CA LYS A 112 4.64 3.14 43.68
C LYS A 112 4.17 4.56 43.40
N ASP A 113 5.03 5.39 42.80
CA ASP A 113 4.72 6.78 42.47
C ASP A 113 5.40 7.15 41.14
N ASP A 114 4.62 7.24 40.07
CA ASP A 114 5.15 7.53 38.74
C ASP A 114 5.56 9.00 38.55
N SER A 115 5.13 9.91 39.40
CA SER A 115 5.50 11.33 39.36
C SER A 115 6.96 11.58 39.74
N LYS A 116 7.61 10.64 40.43
CA LYS A 116 8.99 10.77 40.91
C LYS A 116 9.99 10.60 39.78
N ALA A 117 10.96 11.50 39.73
CA ALA A 117 12.02 11.50 38.71
C ALA A 117 13.14 10.48 39.01
N SER A 118 13.29 10.06 40.27
CA SER A 118 14.28 9.08 40.72
C SER A 118 13.72 7.67 40.66
N PHE A 119 14.54 6.71 40.19
CA PHE A 119 14.17 5.29 40.19
C PHE A 119 13.83 4.78 41.59
N ALA A 120 14.65 5.14 42.57
CA ALA A 120 14.50 4.67 43.94
C ALA A 120 13.20 5.15 44.62
N GLU A 121 12.73 6.36 44.31
CA GLU A 121 11.50 6.91 44.88
C GLU A 121 10.23 6.44 44.15
N ALA A 122 10.38 6.11 42.88
CA ALA A 122 9.26 5.74 42.03
C ALA A 122 8.84 4.27 42.17
N ILE A 123 9.75 3.38 42.57
CA ILE A 123 9.47 1.94 42.60
C ILE A 123 9.07 1.46 44.00
N GLY A 124 8.24 0.42 44.01
CA GLY A 124 7.85 -0.32 45.22
C GLY A 124 8.59 -1.65 45.31
N LEU A 125 7.83 -2.72 45.46
CA LEU A 125 8.35 -4.09 45.50
C LEU A 125 8.71 -4.60 44.12
N ALA A 126 9.66 -5.52 44.07
CA ALA A 126 9.95 -6.29 42.86
C ALA A 126 9.86 -7.80 43.12
N VAL A 127 9.39 -8.54 42.12
CA VAL A 127 9.28 -9.99 42.17
C VAL A 127 10.14 -10.58 41.05
N LEU A 128 11.17 -11.34 41.44
CA LEU A 128 11.98 -12.13 40.51
C LEU A 128 11.51 -13.58 40.58
N SER A 129 11.15 -14.18 39.45
CA SER A 129 10.72 -15.56 39.37
C SER A 129 11.47 -16.35 38.33
N THR A 130 11.92 -17.55 38.71
CA THR A 130 12.42 -18.60 37.81
C THR A 130 11.46 -19.81 37.74
N SER A 131 10.27 -19.65 38.32
CA SER A 131 9.21 -20.67 38.27
C SER A 131 8.64 -20.74 36.85
N LYS A 132 8.76 -21.91 36.23
CA LYS A 132 8.31 -22.12 34.83
C LYS A 132 6.82 -21.75 34.62
N PRO A 133 5.86 -22.15 35.50
CA PRO A 133 4.47 -21.74 35.34
C PRO A 133 4.28 -20.22 35.42
N THR A 134 4.95 -19.57 36.36
CA THR A 134 4.88 -18.11 36.55
C THR A 134 5.45 -17.37 35.32
N VAL A 135 6.62 -17.77 34.85
CA VAL A 135 7.26 -17.16 33.67
C VAL A 135 6.38 -17.35 32.42
N LEU A 136 5.83 -18.55 32.22
CA LEU A 136 4.94 -18.81 31.07
C LEU A 136 3.66 -17.97 31.15
N ALA A 137 3.07 -17.77 32.33
CA ALA A 137 1.91 -16.89 32.49
C ALA A 137 2.22 -15.47 32.02
N PHE A 138 3.39 -14.93 32.40
CA PHE A 138 3.79 -13.60 31.99
C PHE A 138 4.19 -13.51 30.50
N VAL A 139 4.79 -14.55 29.95
CA VAL A 139 5.01 -14.64 28.49
C VAL A 139 3.67 -14.58 27.75
N THR A 140 2.67 -15.32 28.23
CA THR A 140 1.32 -15.30 27.61
C THR A 140 0.68 -13.93 27.68
N ILE A 141 0.79 -13.24 28.82
CA ILE A 141 0.29 -11.86 28.98
C ILE A 141 1.01 -10.92 27.99
N PHE A 142 2.35 -11.00 27.91
CA PHE A 142 3.12 -10.17 26.98
C PHE A 142 2.72 -10.42 25.54
N GLU A 143 2.62 -11.70 25.11
CA GLU A 143 2.24 -12.04 23.74
C GLU A 143 0.81 -11.63 23.40
N SER A 144 -0.12 -11.66 24.39
CA SER A 144 -1.48 -11.14 24.23
C SER A 144 -1.48 -9.63 23.99
N LEU A 145 -0.79 -8.87 24.85
CA LEU A 145 -0.64 -7.43 24.69
C LEU A 145 0.07 -7.05 23.37
N TRP A 146 1.09 -7.81 23.00
CA TRP A 146 1.83 -7.63 21.74
C TRP A 146 0.93 -7.79 20.51
N ARG A 147 0.08 -8.82 20.52
CA ARG A 147 -0.89 -9.08 19.45
C ARG A 147 -1.97 -8.00 19.39
N GLU A 148 -2.45 -7.57 20.54
CA GLU A 148 -3.44 -6.49 20.63
C GLU A 148 -2.90 -5.19 20.02
N THR A 149 -1.67 -4.77 20.38
CA THR A 149 -1.05 -3.58 19.79
C THR A 149 -0.87 -3.73 18.27
N GLU A 150 -0.51 -4.92 17.78
CA GLU A 150 -0.38 -5.19 16.35
C GLU A 150 -1.71 -5.04 15.59
N LEU A 151 -2.78 -5.59 16.15
CA LEU A 151 -4.12 -5.46 15.57
C LEU A 151 -4.58 -4.00 15.56
N TYR A 152 -4.30 -3.26 16.62
CA TYR A 152 -4.64 -1.84 16.72
C TYR A 152 -3.88 -0.98 15.70
N GLU A 153 -2.56 -1.18 15.57
CA GLU A 153 -1.75 -0.49 14.57
C GLU A 153 -2.26 -0.76 13.14
N ARG A 154 -2.59 -2.02 12.83
CA ARG A 154 -3.16 -2.39 11.52
C ARG A 154 -4.54 -1.74 11.28
N ALA A 155 -5.40 -1.73 12.29
CA ALA A 155 -6.71 -1.09 12.20
C ALA A 155 -6.59 0.41 11.95
N ARG A 156 -5.73 1.08 12.71
CA ARG A 156 -5.47 2.53 12.59
C ARG A 156 -4.89 2.90 11.22
N GLU A 157 -3.93 2.12 10.70
CA GLU A 157 -3.38 2.34 9.37
C GLU A 157 -4.44 2.13 8.28
N SER A 158 -5.30 1.12 8.44
CA SER A 158 -6.44 0.90 7.53
C SER A 158 -7.41 2.08 7.53
N ASP A 159 -7.74 2.62 8.71
CA ASP A 159 -8.63 3.79 8.84
C ASP A 159 -7.97 5.04 8.25
N ARG A 160 -6.67 5.26 8.49
CA ARG A 160 -5.92 6.37 7.89
C ARG A 160 -5.96 6.34 6.36
N ILE A 161 -5.69 5.17 5.78
CA ILE A 161 -5.74 4.96 4.32
C ILE A 161 -7.15 5.22 3.78
N LYS A 162 -8.18 4.79 4.53
CA LYS A 162 -9.58 5.03 4.15
C LYS A 162 -9.94 6.51 4.16
N ASP A 163 -9.51 7.26 5.19
CA ASP A 163 -9.77 8.70 5.28
C ASP A 163 -9.02 9.47 4.18
N GLU A 164 -7.78 9.10 3.90
CA GLU A 164 -7.00 9.65 2.79
C GLU A 164 -7.69 9.38 1.45
N PHE A 165 -8.19 8.15 1.24
CA PHE A 165 -8.99 7.79 0.06
C PHE A 165 -10.22 8.68 -0.10
N VAL A 166 -11.01 8.87 0.96
CA VAL A 166 -12.22 9.71 0.92
C VAL A 166 -11.88 11.16 0.57
N ASN A 167 -10.82 11.71 1.17
CA ASN A 167 -10.40 13.08 0.93
C ASN A 167 -9.93 13.31 -0.52
N ILE A 168 -9.09 12.40 -1.04
CA ILE A 168 -8.60 12.48 -2.42
C ILE A 168 -9.76 12.30 -3.41
N ALA A 169 -10.62 11.30 -3.17
CA ALA A 169 -11.78 11.07 -4.02
C ALA A 169 -12.71 12.29 -4.07
N ALA A 170 -12.97 12.93 -2.92
CA ALA A 170 -13.79 14.15 -2.86
C ALA A 170 -13.16 15.32 -3.63
N HIS A 171 -11.83 15.47 -3.56
CA HIS A 171 -11.10 16.49 -4.32
C HIS A 171 -11.16 16.22 -5.82
N GLU A 172 -10.88 14.99 -6.23
CA GLU A 172 -10.90 14.58 -7.65
C GLU A 172 -12.31 14.59 -8.27
N LEU A 173 -13.36 14.37 -7.46
CA LEU A 173 -14.74 14.57 -7.91
C LEU A 173 -15.09 16.05 -8.08
N ARG A 174 -14.62 16.93 -7.18
CA ARG A 174 -14.88 18.37 -7.27
C ARG A 174 -14.25 19.00 -8.49
N ASN A 175 -13.06 18.56 -8.88
CA ASN A 175 -12.29 19.10 -10.00
C ASN A 175 -13.06 19.08 -11.35
N PRO A 176 -13.73 18.01 -11.80
CA PRO A 176 -14.52 18.01 -13.02
C PRO A 176 -15.91 18.65 -12.83
N ILE A 177 -16.46 18.68 -11.60
CA ILE A 177 -17.78 19.28 -11.35
C ILE A 177 -17.75 20.79 -11.57
N MET A 178 -16.71 21.49 -11.09
CA MET A 178 -16.62 22.95 -11.24
C MET A 178 -16.61 23.41 -12.71
N PRO A 179 -15.79 22.83 -13.62
CA PRO A 179 -15.85 23.17 -15.04
C PRO A 179 -17.19 22.81 -15.72
N ILE A 180 -17.88 21.75 -15.25
CA ILE A 180 -19.21 21.40 -15.75
C ILE A 180 -20.20 22.53 -15.41
N LEU A 181 -20.23 22.98 -14.15
CA LEU A 181 -21.11 24.05 -13.70
C LEU A 181 -20.80 25.34 -14.45
N SER A 182 -19.51 25.77 -14.48
CA SER A 182 -19.11 26.97 -15.20
C SER A 182 -19.41 26.90 -16.70
N GLY A 183 -19.21 25.74 -17.33
CA GLY A 183 -19.57 25.56 -18.75
C GLY A 183 -21.07 25.60 -18.98
N ALA A 184 -21.89 25.07 -18.07
CA ALA A 184 -23.34 25.14 -18.15
C ALA A 184 -23.85 26.61 -18.02
N ASP A 185 -23.28 27.38 -17.07
CA ASP A 185 -23.59 28.78 -16.90
C ASP A 185 -23.26 29.57 -18.17
N LEU A 186 -22.08 29.39 -18.77
CA LEU A 186 -21.66 30.03 -20.01
C LEU A 186 -22.56 29.64 -21.20
N ILE A 187 -23.03 28.40 -21.26
CA ILE A 187 -24.00 27.97 -22.27
C ILE A 187 -25.34 28.71 -22.08
N GLN A 188 -25.80 28.81 -20.84
CA GLN A 188 -27.05 29.49 -20.51
C GLN A 188 -26.98 30.99 -20.86
N GLU A 189 -25.88 31.64 -20.53
CA GLU A 189 -25.64 33.05 -20.92
C GLU A 189 -25.55 33.22 -22.45
N GLY A 190 -24.83 32.34 -23.13
CA GLY A 190 -24.70 32.33 -24.61
C GLY A 190 -26.07 32.19 -25.29
N ILE A 191 -26.91 31.25 -24.80
CA ILE A 191 -28.27 31.06 -25.31
C ILE A 191 -29.13 32.32 -25.10
N ALA A 192 -29.03 32.96 -23.92
CA ALA A 192 -29.78 34.19 -23.62
C ALA A 192 -29.39 35.36 -24.53
N GLN A 193 -28.16 35.42 -25.03
CA GLN A 193 -27.67 36.48 -25.94
C GLN A 193 -28.00 36.21 -27.42
N ILE A 194 -28.42 35.00 -27.80
CA ILE A 194 -28.83 34.66 -29.16
C ILE A 194 -30.29 35.13 -29.36
N GLN A 195 -30.52 36.45 -29.37
CA GLN A 195 -31.80 37.02 -29.80
C GLN A 195 -31.64 37.64 -31.21
N GLY A 196 -31.93 36.84 -32.24
CA GLY A 196 -32.23 37.36 -33.57
C GLY A 196 -31.25 37.14 -34.73
N SER A 197 -29.97 36.88 -34.52
CA SER A 197 -29.05 36.37 -35.56
C SER A 197 -27.93 35.54 -34.98
N ILE A 198 -27.67 34.37 -35.60
CA ILE A 198 -26.60 33.47 -35.18
C ILE A 198 -25.28 34.07 -35.66
N ASP A 199 -24.55 34.72 -34.75
CA ASP A 199 -23.16 35.08 -34.94
C ASP A 199 -22.31 33.81 -34.93
N LYS A 200 -21.50 33.54 -35.96
CA LYS A 200 -20.69 32.36 -36.10
C LYS A 200 -19.70 32.19 -34.94
N ASP A 201 -19.16 33.29 -34.42
CA ASP A 201 -18.18 33.25 -33.32
C ASP A 201 -18.86 32.86 -32.01
N LYS A 202 -20.03 33.40 -31.71
CA LYS A 202 -20.84 33.03 -30.53
C LYS A 202 -21.30 31.56 -30.59
N PHE A 203 -21.58 31.05 -31.78
CA PHE A 203 -21.94 29.64 -31.96
C PHE A 203 -20.75 28.71 -31.74
N ALA A 204 -19.53 29.09 -32.18
CA ALA A 204 -18.31 28.36 -31.93
C ALA A 204 -17.97 28.30 -30.43
N ASP A 205 -18.14 29.40 -29.70
CA ASP A 205 -17.97 29.47 -28.25
C ASP A 205 -18.97 28.56 -27.52
N LEU A 206 -20.22 28.55 -27.96
CA LEU A 206 -21.25 27.68 -27.39
C LEU A 206 -20.87 26.16 -27.57
N ILE A 207 -20.43 25.78 -28.76
CA ILE A 207 -19.96 24.42 -29.06
C ILE A 207 -18.78 24.10 -28.17
N SER A 208 -17.81 24.99 -28.01
CA SER A 208 -16.64 24.80 -27.16
C SER A 208 -17.03 24.56 -25.71
N ASN A 209 -17.98 25.34 -25.17
CA ASN A 209 -18.48 25.16 -23.81
C ASN A 209 -19.24 23.85 -23.63
N VAL A 210 -20.06 23.42 -24.61
CA VAL A 210 -20.70 22.11 -24.59
C VAL A 210 -19.65 20.98 -24.57
N GLN A 211 -18.62 21.09 -25.41
CA GLN A 211 -17.53 20.11 -25.43
C GLN A 211 -16.76 20.05 -24.10
N LEU A 212 -16.57 21.21 -23.44
CA LEU A 212 -15.96 21.29 -22.12
C LEU A 212 -16.79 20.53 -21.07
N VAL A 213 -18.10 20.76 -21.07
CA VAL A 213 -19.04 20.07 -20.15
C VAL A 213 -19.01 18.58 -20.38
N VAL A 214 -19.16 18.12 -21.63
CA VAL A 214 -19.16 16.69 -22.00
C VAL A 214 -17.86 16.02 -21.58
N ARG A 215 -16.71 16.66 -21.85
CA ARG A 215 -15.40 16.12 -21.50
C ARG A 215 -15.23 15.96 -19.98
N ASN A 216 -15.67 16.91 -19.19
CA ASN A 216 -15.55 16.84 -17.72
C ASN A 216 -16.59 15.88 -17.12
N ALA A 217 -17.79 15.80 -17.69
CA ALA A 217 -18.77 14.79 -17.30
C ALA A 217 -18.26 13.36 -17.55
N SER A 218 -17.59 13.11 -18.69
CA SER A 218 -16.96 11.82 -18.99
C SER A 218 -15.83 11.48 -18.04
N LYS A 219 -15.02 12.47 -17.61
CA LYS A 219 -14.00 12.28 -16.58
C LYS A 219 -14.62 11.90 -15.23
N LEU A 220 -15.72 12.57 -14.86
CA LEU A 220 -16.43 12.30 -13.61
C LEU A 220 -17.00 10.87 -13.60
N LEU A 221 -17.61 10.44 -14.70
CA LEU A 221 -18.14 9.08 -14.85
C LEU A 221 -17.02 8.04 -14.68
N LYS A 222 -15.91 8.20 -15.40
CA LYS A 222 -14.76 7.31 -15.29
C LYS A 222 -14.23 7.23 -13.85
N LEU A 223 -14.07 8.38 -13.18
CA LEU A 223 -13.61 8.41 -11.78
C LEU A 223 -14.58 7.69 -10.85
N SER A 224 -15.90 7.87 -11.04
CA SER A 224 -16.93 7.16 -10.27
C SER A 224 -16.83 5.63 -10.46
N GLU A 225 -16.64 5.18 -11.70
CA GLU A 225 -16.43 3.76 -12.02
C GLU A 225 -15.14 3.22 -11.39
N ASP A 226 -14.03 3.96 -11.47
CA ASP A 226 -12.76 3.59 -10.85
C ASP A 226 -12.91 3.44 -9.32
N ILE A 227 -13.59 4.37 -8.66
CA ILE A 227 -13.90 4.33 -7.21
C ILE A 227 -14.75 3.09 -6.85
N LEU A 228 -15.79 2.79 -7.64
CA LEU A 228 -16.62 1.61 -7.41
C LEU A 228 -15.82 0.30 -7.59
N GLN A 229 -14.91 0.23 -8.56
CA GLN A 229 -14.03 -0.93 -8.73
C GLN A 229 -13.07 -1.08 -7.54
N VAL A 230 -12.45 0.01 -7.07
CA VAL A 230 -11.61 0.00 -5.86
C VAL A 230 -12.40 -0.49 -4.66
N SER A 231 -13.63 0.00 -4.44
CA SER A 231 -14.50 -0.44 -3.35
C SER A 231 -14.80 -1.95 -3.41
N ARG A 232 -15.04 -2.50 -4.62
CA ARG A 232 -15.25 -3.95 -4.81
C ARG A 232 -14.00 -4.77 -4.51
N ILE A 233 -12.81 -4.26 -4.87
CA ILE A 233 -11.53 -4.90 -4.55
C ILE A 233 -11.31 -4.93 -3.03
N GLU A 234 -11.56 -3.82 -2.34
CA GLU A 234 -11.38 -3.72 -0.89
C GLU A 234 -12.37 -4.57 -0.08
N SER A 235 -13.59 -4.72 -0.59
CA SER A 235 -14.60 -5.59 0.03
C SER A 235 -14.42 -7.07 -0.30
N GLY A 236 -13.43 -7.44 -1.16
CA GLY A 236 -13.24 -8.83 -1.60
C GLY A 236 -14.37 -9.34 -2.51
N THR A 237 -15.13 -8.43 -3.14
CA THR A 237 -16.25 -8.77 -4.05
C THR A 237 -15.87 -8.58 -5.53
N PHE A 238 -14.64 -8.19 -5.83
CA PHE A 238 -14.16 -8.04 -7.19
C PHE A 238 -14.01 -9.42 -7.84
N ARG A 239 -14.63 -9.60 -9.02
CA ARG A 239 -14.60 -10.83 -9.79
C ARG A 239 -14.22 -10.55 -11.24
N ILE A 240 -13.56 -11.51 -11.86
CA ILE A 240 -13.31 -11.55 -13.30
C ILE A 240 -14.21 -12.61 -13.93
N ASN A 241 -14.62 -12.35 -15.16
CA ASN A 241 -15.44 -13.28 -15.98
C ASN A 241 -14.55 -13.83 -17.09
N LEU A 242 -14.14 -15.09 -16.98
CA LEU A 242 -13.25 -15.74 -17.94
C LEU A 242 -14.06 -16.26 -19.13
N GLU A 243 -13.79 -15.71 -20.30
CA GLU A 243 -14.38 -16.08 -21.58
C GLU A 243 -13.27 -16.34 -22.62
N PRO A 244 -13.52 -17.12 -23.68
CA PRO A 244 -12.56 -17.27 -24.75
C PRO A 244 -12.46 -15.94 -25.54
N VAL A 245 -11.26 -15.35 -25.57
CA VAL A 245 -11.00 -14.03 -26.15
C VAL A 245 -9.87 -14.13 -27.19
N ALA A 246 -10.12 -13.64 -28.41
CA ALA A 246 -9.11 -13.46 -29.43
C ALA A 246 -8.25 -12.23 -29.08
N ILE A 247 -6.97 -12.45 -28.76
CA ILE A 247 -6.12 -11.43 -28.15
C ILE A 247 -5.70 -10.34 -29.14
N GLU A 248 -5.35 -10.70 -30.37
CA GLU A 248 -4.92 -9.71 -31.35
C GLU A 248 -6.05 -8.74 -31.74
N PRO A 249 -7.28 -9.19 -32.05
CA PRO A 249 -8.43 -8.30 -32.26
C PRO A 249 -8.72 -7.37 -31.06
N LEU A 250 -8.60 -7.87 -29.84
CA LEU A 250 -8.76 -7.07 -28.62
C LEU A 250 -7.70 -5.96 -28.54
N ILE A 251 -6.43 -6.27 -28.81
CA ILE A 251 -5.36 -5.27 -28.84
C ILE A 251 -5.63 -4.22 -29.91
N ARG A 252 -5.97 -4.63 -31.13
CA ARG A 252 -6.26 -3.72 -32.25
C ARG A 252 -7.44 -2.80 -31.96
N SER A 253 -8.53 -3.32 -31.40
CA SER A 253 -9.68 -2.50 -31.02
C SER A 253 -9.34 -1.47 -29.93
N THR A 254 -8.54 -1.88 -28.94
CA THR A 254 -8.08 -0.98 -27.87
C THR A 254 -7.17 0.13 -28.41
N ILE A 255 -6.26 -0.18 -29.36
CA ILE A 255 -5.42 0.83 -30.02
C ILE A 255 -6.31 1.87 -30.74
N VAL A 256 -7.29 1.41 -31.52
CA VAL A 256 -8.23 2.30 -32.24
C VAL A 256 -8.98 3.21 -31.26
N ASP A 257 -9.40 2.70 -30.12
CA ASP A 257 -10.12 3.50 -29.12
C ASP A 257 -9.22 4.56 -28.47
N VAL A 258 -7.94 4.23 -28.22
CA VAL A 258 -6.96 5.22 -27.75
C VAL A 258 -6.70 6.27 -28.83
N GLU A 259 -6.48 5.89 -30.08
CA GLU A 259 -6.25 6.83 -31.19
C GLU A 259 -7.43 7.78 -31.37
N LYS A 260 -8.67 7.29 -31.33
CA LYS A 260 -9.88 8.10 -31.39
C LYS A 260 -9.94 9.16 -30.28
N ARG A 261 -9.48 8.83 -29.07
CA ARG A 261 -9.47 9.77 -27.94
C ARG A 261 -8.56 10.98 -28.18
N TYR A 262 -7.48 10.78 -28.94
CA TYR A 262 -6.49 11.81 -29.25
C TYR A 262 -6.67 12.43 -30.65
N LEU A 263 -7.75 12.04 -31.38
CA LEU A 263 -8.12 12.65 -32.65
C LEU A 263 -8.35 14.16 -32.47
N GLY A 264 -7.63 14.98 -33.27
CA GLY A 264 -7.71 16.45 -33.20
C GLY A 264 -6.59 17.12 -32.40
N GLU A 265 -5.81 16.38 -31.63
CA GLU A 265 -4.57 16.91 -31.05
C GLU A 265 -3.45 16.82 -32.11
N LYS A 266 -2.74 17.93 -32.33
CA LYS A 266 -1.57 17.97 -33.26
C LYS A 266 -0.39 17.23 -32.61
N ARG A 267 -0.45 15.91 -32.59
CA ARG A 267 0.62 15.06 -32.09
C ARG A 267 1.30 14.32 -33.25
N ASN A 268 2.62 14.19 -33.19
CA ASN A 268 3.39 13.38 -34.14
C ASN A 268 3.76 12.03 -33.49
N THR A 269 2.71 11.36 -32.95
CA THR A 269 2.83 10.07 -32.24
C THR A 269 1.97 9.03 -32.94
N LYS A 270 2.53 7.84 -33.23
CA LYS A 270 1.82 6.70 -33.82
C LYS A 270 1.93 5.49 -32.91
N ILE A 271 0.89 4.67 -32.90
CA ILE A 271 0.91 3.37 -32.21
C ILE A 271 1.17 2.29 -33.26
N VAL A 272 2.18 1.46 -33.02
CA VAL A 272 2.58 0.34 -33.90
C VAL A 272 2.40 -0.96 -33.14
N LEU A 273 1.67 -1.92 -33.75
CA LEU A 273 1.51 -3.25 -33.18
C LEU A 273 2.54 -4.21 -33.80
N GLU A 274 3.34 -4.84 -32.96
CA GLU A 274 4.24 -5.94 -33.26
C GLU A 274 3.72 -7.20 -32.56
N SER A 275 3.00 -8.06 -33.30
CA SER A 275 2.39 -9.26 -32.75
C SER A 275 3.15 -10.49 -33.21
N ASN A 276 3.55 -11.34 -32.28
CA ASN A 276 4.09 -12.67 -32.51
C ASN A 276 3.37 -13.67 -31.57
N LEU A 277 2.08 -13.89 -31.88
CA LEU A 277 1.19 -14.79 -31.16
C LEU A 277 1.09 -16.16 -31.86
N GLU A 278 2.16 -16.58 -32.56
CA GLU A 278 2.23 -17.91 -33.16
C GLU A 278 2.46 -18.95 -32.05
N MET A 279 1.46 -19.77 -31.78
CA MET A 279 1.57 -20.94 -30.90
C MET A 279 0.97 -22.19 -31.53
N THR A 280 1.47 -23.33 -31.07
CA THR A 280 1.10 -24.69 -31.45
C THR A 280 -0.42 -24.93 -31.41
N ASN A 281 -0.87 -25.59 -32.43
CA ASN A 281 -2.13 -26.22 -32.86
C ASN A 281 -3.41 -26.22 -32.01
N ASP A 282 -3.38 -25.94 -30.69
CA ASP A 282 -4.57 -26.10 -29.82
C ASP A 282 -5.29 -24.77 -29.49
N ASN A 283 -4.68 -23.62 -29.80
CA ASN A 283 -5.23 -22.30 -29.46
C ASN A 283 -5.63 -21.46 -30.67
N GLU A 284 -5.71 -22.05 -31.88
CA GLU A 284 -6.21 -21.38 -33.08
C GLU A 284 -7.74 -21.42 -33.13
N GLY A 285 -8.38 -20.31 -32.70
CA GLY A 285 -9.78 -20.06 -33.02
C GLY A 285 -9.94 -19.46 -34.42
N PRO A 286 -11.17 -19.32 -34.94
CA PRO A 286 -11.47 -18.75 -36.26
C PRO A 286 -10.96 -17.30 -36.44
N GLU A 287 -10.59 -16.60 -35.39
CA GLU A 287 -10.10 -15.23 -35.38
C GLU A 287 -8.63 -15.11 -34.91
N GLY A 288 -7.84 -16.21 -34.91
CA GLY A 288 -6.45 -16.25 -34.45
C GLY A 288 -6.27 -16.74 -33.04
N PHE A 289 -5.16 -16.36 -32.38
CA PHE A 289 -4.79 -16.81 -31.05
C PHE A 289 -5.85 -16.46 -30.00
N THR A 290 -6.45 -17.47 -29.37
CA THR A 290 -7.54 -17.35 -28.40
C THR A 290 -7.14 -17.92 -27.05
N MET A 291 -7.46 -17.24 -25.95
CA MET A 291 -7.25 -17.70 -24.59
C MET A 291 -8.41 -17.30 -23.66
N TYR A 292 -8.53 -17.96 -22.52
CA TYR A 292 -9.52 -17.57 -21.51
C TYR A 292 -9.03 -16.36 -20.70
N CYS A 293 -9.80 -15.26 -20.75
CA CYS A 293 -9.56 -14.08 -19.90
C CYS A 293 -10.84 -13.24 -19.81
N ASP A 294 -10.85 -12.24 -18.91
CA ASP A 294 -11.89 -11.18 -18.90
C ASP A 294 -11.49 -10.11 -19.92
N GLY A 295 -11.97 -10.27 -21.17
CA GLY A 295 -11.60 -9.40 -22.28
C GLY A 295 -11.78 -7.90 -21.99
N PRO A 296 -12.95 -7.43 -21.49
CA PRO A 296 -13.16 -6.05 -21.07
C PRO A 296 -12.15 -5.53 -20.05
N LYS A 297 -11.76 -6.33 -19.05
CA LYS A 297 -10.77 -5.98 -18.03
C LYS A 297 -9.34 -5.93 -18.56
N VAL A 298 -9.00 -6.87 -19.45
CA VAL A 298 -7.70 -6.87 -20.13
C VAL A 298 -7.60 -5.65 -21.06
N ALA A 299 -8.66 -5.34 -21.83
CA ALA A 299 -8.73 -4.13 -22.64
C ALA A 299 -8.60 -2.86 -21.77
N GLN A 300 -9.26 -2.80 -20.62
CA GLN A 300 -9.12 -1.68 -19.64
C GLN A 300 -7.67 -1.50 -19.20
N THR A 301 -6.97 -2.60 -18.89
CA THR A 301 -5.55 -2.57 -18.51
C THR A 301 -4.68 -2.04 -19.64
N LEU A 302 -4.81 -2.60 -20.86
CA LEU A 302 -4.07 -2.16 -22.02
C LEU A 302 -4.36 -0.69 -22.35
N PHE A 303 -5.63 -0.27 -22.30
CA PHE A 303 -6.02 1.11 -22.50
C PHE A 303 -5.33 2.06 -21.52
N ASN A 304 -5.24 1.69 -20.23
CA ASN A 304 -4.56 2.51 -19.21
C ASN A 304 -3.06 2.65 -19.50
N LEU A 305 -2.39 1.58 -19.95
CA LEU A 305 -0.97 1.63 -20.32
C LEU A 305 -0.75 2.50 -21.56
N LEU A 306 -1.59 2.34 -22.59
CA LEU A 306 -1.54 3.14 -23.82
C LEU A 306 -1.87 4.62 -23.58
N ASP A 307 -2.89 4.92 -22.78
CA ASP A 307 -3.28 6.28 -22.42
C ASP A 307 -2.12 6.99 -21.68
N ASN A 308 -1.41 6.28 -20.80
CA ASN A 308 -0.20 6.80 -20.16
C ASN A 308 0.92 7.03 -21.18
N ALA A 309 1.20 6.06 -22.06
CA ALA A 309 2.19 6.22 -23.10
C ALA A 309 1.88 7.43 -24.00
N MET A 310 0.64 7.61 -24.41
CA MET A 310 0.19 8.77 -25.22
C MET A 310 0.33 10.09 -24.46
N LYS A 311 0.05 10.13 -23.15
CA LYS A 311 0.18 11.34 -22.33
C LYS A 311 1.61 11.82 -22.18
N PHE A 312 2.54 10.89 -22.00
CA PHE A 312 3.94 11.20 -21.68
C PHE A 312 4.88 11.19 -22.89
N THR A 313 4.37 10.84 -24.09
CA THR A 313 5.09 10.88 -25.35
C THR A 313 4.73 12.15 -26.13
N GLY A 314 5.72 13.00 -26.37
CA GLY A 314 5.54 14.20 -27.20
C GLY A 314 5.58 13.91 -28.68
N GLN A 315 6.47 13.00 -29.11
CA GLN A 315 6.66 12.60 -30.51
C GLN A 315 7.31 11.21 -30.60
N GLY A 316 7.09 10.50 -31.68
CA GLY A 316 7.68 9.19 -31.96
C GLY A 316 6.66 8.05 -31.95
N ASN A 317 7.14 6.82 -32.06
CA ASN A 317 6.27 5.65 -32.13
C ASN A 317 6.15 4.97 -30.76
N ILE A 318 4.94 4.71 -30.35
CA ILE A 318 4.61 3.82 -29.22
C ILE A 318 4.50 2.42 -29.82
N ILE A 319 5.26 1.47 -29.31
CA ILE A 319 5.29 0.09 -29.78
C ILE A 319 4.48 -0.76 -28.81
N VAL A 320 3.48 -1.46 -29.33
CA VAL A 320 2.74 -2.50 -28.59
C VAL A 320 3.26 -3.84 -29.10
N SER A 321 3.82 -4.65 -28.22
CA SER A 321 4.23 -6.02 -28.56
C SER A 321 3.37 -7.03 -27.82
N ALA A 322 2.97 -8.10 -28.54
CA ALA A 322 2.25 -9.23 -27.98
C ALA A 322 2.97 -10.52 -28.36
N MET A 323 3.33 -11.31 -27.38
CA MET A 323 4.07 -12.56 -27.55
C MET A 323 3.45 -13.66 -26.70
N ALA A 324 3.28 -14.85 -27.30
CA ALA A 324 2.93 -16.04 -26.55
C ALA A 324 4.22 -16.77 -26.11
N HIS A 325 4.28 -17.12 -24.86
CA HIS A 325 5.34 -17.96 -24.27
C HIS A 325 4.69 -19.24 -23.73
N ASP A 326 5.48 -20.27 -23.43
CA ASP A 326 4.99 -21.62 -23.07
C ASP A 326 3.82 -21.65 -22.07
N THR A 327 3.79 -20.75 -21.10
CA THR A 327 2.81 -20.73 -20.01
C THR A 327 2.01 -19.44 -19.89
N GLU A 328 2.40 -18.38 -20.61
CA GLU A 328 1.76 -17.07 -20.46
C GLU A 328 1.82 -16.24 -21.76
N VAL A 329 0.86 -15.35 -21.94
CA VAL A 329 0.92 -14.29 -22.95
C VAL A 329 1.50 -13.04 -22.32
N ILE A 330 2.43 -12.40 -23.02
CA ILE A 330 3.09 -11.16 -22.61
C ILE A 330 2.62 -10.04 -23.52
N ILE A 331 2.05 -8.99 -22.97
CA ILE A 331 1.67 -7.77 -23.69
C ILE A 331 2.47 -6.61 -23.12
N GLN A 332 3.20 -5.88 -23.97
CA GLN A 332 4.05 -4.75 -23.60
C GLN A 332 3.72 -3.50 -24.40
N VAL A 333 3.84 -2.35 -23.77
CA VAL A 333 3.74 -1.03 -24.37
C VAL A 333 5.06 -0.30 -24.09
N GLN A 334 5.77 0.04 -25.15
CA GLN A 334 7.02 0.79 -25.10
C GLN A 334 6.81 2.18 -25.67
N ASP A 335 7.14 3.21 -24.91
CA ASP A 335 7.04 4.60 -25.33
C ASP A 335 8.42 5.30 -25.31
N PRO A 336 8.64 6.30 -26.18
CA PRO A 336 9.85 7.13 -26.19
C PRO A 336 9.67 8.41 -25.34
N GLY A 337 8.86 8.36 -24.31
CA GLY A 337 8.49 9.50 -23.47
C GLY A 337 9.58 9.95 -22.49
N ILE A 338 9.16 10.66 -21.45
CA ILE A 338 10.07 11.24 -20.45
C ILE A 338 10.65 10.24 -19.45
N GLY A 339 10.12 8.99 -19.42
CA GLY A 339 10.46 7.98 -18.41
C GLY A 339 9.63 8.13 -17.14
N ILE A 340 10.00 7.37 -16.11
CA ILE A 340 9.31 7.33 -14.83
C ILE A 340 9.96 8.32 -13.86
N ASP A 341 9.14 9.15 -13.21
CA ASP A 341 9.63 10.05 -12.17
C ASP A 341 10.13 9.23 -10.96
N PRO A 342 11.38 9.43 -10.51
CA PRO A 342 11.98 8.67 -9.42
C PRO A 342 11.18 8.72 -8.11
N GLU A 343 10.50 9.83 -7.82
CA GLU A 343 9.76 10.00 -6.56
C GLU A 343 8.49 9.13 -6.48
N ILE A 344 7.92 8.72 -7.63
CA ILE A 344 6.72 7.87 -7.67
C ILE A 344 7.02 6.43 -8.11
N LYS A 345 8.27 6.13 -8.51
CA LYS A 345 8.64 4.85 -9.12
C LYS A 345 8.26 3.64 -8.27
N ASP A 346 8.56 3.70 -6.99
CA ASP A 346 8.28 2.59 -6.05
C ASP A 346 6.79 2.48 -5.69
N ARG A 347 6.01 3.54 -5.97
CA ARG A 347 4.60 3.65 -5.62
C ARG A 347 3.66 3.68 -6.83
N LEU A 348 4.16 3.44 -8.04
CA LEU A 348 3.40 3.54 -9.29
C LEU A 348 2.07 2.77 -9.30
N PHE A 349 2.03 1.64 -8.62
CA PHE A 349 0.86 0.77 -8.52
C PHE A 349 0.07 0.94 -7.22
N GLU A 350 0.38 1.95 -6.42
CA GLU A 350 -0.41 2.33 -5.25
C GLU A 350 -1.57 3.24 -5.65
N LYS A 351 -2.59 3.31 -4.79
CA LYS A 351 -3.74 4.19 -4.99
C LYS A 351 -3.28 5.65 -5.00
N PHE A 352 -3.80 6.43 -5.95
CA PHE A 352 -3.53 7.87 -6.09
C PHE A 352 -2.08 8.26 -6.36
N ALA A 353 -1.22 7.32 -6.70
CA ALA A 353 0.15 7.61 -7.11
C ALA A 353 0.13 8.32 -8.48
N THR A 354 0.19 9.64 -8.47
CA THR A 354 0.27 10.48 -9.67
C THR A 354 0.95 11.81 -9.38
N LYS A 355 1.71 12.32 -10.35
CA LYS A 355 2.19 13.72 -10.40
C LYS A 355 1.55 14.48 -11.57
N SER A 356 0.73 13.80 -12.37
CA SER A 356 0.07 14.42 -13.52
C SER A 356 -1.15 15.23 -13.06
N THR A 357 -1.20 16.50 -13.42
CA THR A 357 -2.38 17.35 -13.27
C THR A 357 -3.52 16.83 -14.16
N GLY A 358 -4.34 15.91 -13.64
CA GLY A 358 -5.50 15.34 -14.36
C GLY A 358 -5.52 13.82 -14.46
N GLY A 359 -4.60 13.13 -13.80
CA GLY A 359 -4.64 11.68 -13.59
C GLY A 359 -5.19 11.37 -12.20
N THR A 360 -6.12 10.40 -12.10
CA THR A 360 -6.71 9.98 -10.82
C THR A 360 -5.75 9.17 -9.94
N GLY A 361 -4.64 8.67 -10.51
CA GLY A 361 -3.73 7.74 -9.83
C GLY A 361 -4.35 6.37 -9.51
N LEU A 362 -5.56 6.08 -10.01
CA LEU A 362 -6.24 4.79 -9.80
C LEU A 362 -6.02 3.80 -10.94
N GLY A 363 -5.70 4.27 -12.15
CA GLY A 363 -5.61 3.43 -13.33
C GLY A 363 -4.58 2.29 -13.22
N LEU A 364 -3.34 2.58 -12.81
CA LEU A 364 -2.30 1.56 -12.64
C LEU A 364 -2.59 0.63 -11.45
N TYR A 365 -3.14 1.14 -10.36
CA TYR A 365 -3.59 0.31 -9.24
C TYR A 365 -4.66 -0.70 -9.70
N LEU A 366 -5.70 -0.23 -10.40
CA LEU A 366 -6.75 -1.10 -10.95
C LEU A 366 -6.19 -2.10 -11.95
N SER A 367 -5.29 -1.66 -12.84
CA SER A 367 -4.60 -2.54 -13.79
C SER A 367 -3.85 -3.66 -13.07
N LYS A 368 -3.13 -3.34 -11.98
CA LYS A 368 -2.46 -4.34 -11.14
C LYS A 368 -3.45 -5.33 -10.55
N LYS A 369 -4.56 -4.87 -9.99
CA LYS A 369 -5.57 -5.75 -9.39
C LYS A 369 -6.28 -6.64 -10.41
N ILE A 370 -6.54 -6.12 -11.61
CA ILE A 370 -7.08 -6.89 -12.73
C ILE A 370 -6.13 -8.01 -13.13
N ILE A 371 -4.85 -7.70 -13.32
CA ILE A 371 -3.86 -8.69 -13.77
C ILE A 371 -3.54 -9.71 -12.66
N GLU A 372 -3.43 -9.28 -11.40
CA GLU A 372 -3.31 -10.19 -10.24
C GLU A 372 -4.51 -11.15 -10.16
N ALA A 373 -5.74 -10.68 -10.45
CA ALA A 373 -6.93 -11.53 -10.51
C ALA A 373 -6.86 -12.57 -11.63
N HIS A 374 -6.15 -12.31 -12.72
CA HIS A 374 -5.87 -13.28 -13.78
C HIS A 374 -4.68 -14.20 -13.47
N GLY A 375 -4.05 -14.09 -12.27
CA GLY A 375 -2.85 -14.85 -11.93
C GLY A 375 -1.58 -14.35 -12.64
N GLY A 376 -1.65 -13.21 -13.32
CA GLY A 376 -0.55 -12.62 -14.08
C GLY A 376 0.27 -11.63 -13.26
N ARG A 377 1.21 -10.96 -13.95
CA ARG A 377 2.10 -9.94 -13.39
C ARG A 377 2.05 -8.69 -14.26
N ILE A 378 2.13 -7.51 -13.64
CA ILE A 378 2.23 -6.21 -14.32
C ILE A 378 3.49 -5.49 -13.87
N TRP A 379 4.13 -4.77 -14.78
CA TRP A 379 5.33 -3.98 -14.49
C TRP A 379 5.35 -2.67 -15.26
N CYS A 380 6.18 -1.74 -14.77
CA CYS A 380 6.52 -0.51 -15.44
C CYS A 380 7.98 -0.19 -15.09
N LYS A 381 8.84 0.00 -16.10
CA LYS A 381 10.27 0.27 -15.93
C LYS A 381 10.78 1.27 -16.97
N ASP A 382 11.86 1.96 -16.63
CA ASP A 382 12.54 2.80 -17.59
C ASP A 382 13.10 1.95 -18.75
N ASN A 383 13.10 2.51 -19.94
CA ASN A 383 13.66 1.85 -21.11
C ASN A 383 15.19 1.96 -21.07
N GLU A 384 15.89 0.86 -20.80
CA GLU A 384 17.34 0.82 -20.70
C GLU A 384 18.05 1.10 -22.03
N GLN A 385 17.40 0.86 -23.17
CA GLN A 385 17.96 1.03 -24.50
C GLN A 385 17.71 2.41 -25.09
N ARG A 386 16.67 3.10 -24.66
CA ARG A 386 16.22 4.40 -25.16
C ARG A 386 15.59 5.19 -24.03
N ARG A 387 15.47 6.51 -24.20
CA ARG A 387 14.65 7.33 -23.29
C ARG A 387 13.19 6.88 -23.39
N GLY A 388 12.49 6.78 -22.27
CA GLY A 388 11.07 6.42 -22.22
C GLY A 388 10.78 5.30 -21.23
N THR A 389 9.60 4.68 -21.39
CA THR A 389 9.09 3.65 -20.45
C THR A 389 8.76 2.36 -21.21
N VAL A 390 8.94 1.23 -20.53
CA VAL A 390 8.41 -0.08 -20.92
C VAL A 390 7.45 -0.52 -19.84
N SER A 391 6.16 -0.54 -20.16
CA SER A 391 5.10 -1.08 -19.30
C SER A 391 4.53 -2.34 -19.93
N GLY A 392 4.11 -3.31 -19.11
CA GLY A 392 3.55 -4.53 -19.66
C GLY A 392 2.93 -5.40 -18.58
N PHE A 393 2.27 -6.46 -19.03
CA PHE A 393 1.67 -7.46 -18.16
C PHE A 393 1.69 -8.83 -18.79
N THR A 394 1.51 -9.86 -17.96
CA THR A 394 1.34 -11.25 -18.41
C THR A 394 -0.04 -11.77 -18.02
N ILE A 395 -0.53 -12.76 -18.77
CA ILE A 395 -1.72 -13.53 -18.45
C ILE A 395 -1.39 -15.02 -18.67
N PRO A 396 -1.58 -15.88 -17.66
CA PRO A 396 -1.37 -17.32 -17.81
C PRO A 396 -2.30 -17.94 -18.85
N LEU A 397 -1.83 -18.99 -19.56
CA LEU A 397 -2.58 -19.71 -20.58
C LEU A 397 -3.47 -20.83 -20.02
N ASP A 398 -3.22 -21.27 -18.78
CA ASP A 398 -3.93 -22.35 -18.10
C ASP A 398 -5.20 -21.90 -17.36
N LEU A 399 -5.72 -20.71 -17.67
CA LEU A 399 -6.98 -20.22 -17.11
C LEU A 399 -8.17 -20.99 -17.69
N HIS A 400 -9.09 -21.41 -16.81
CA HIS A 400 -10.30 -22.13 -17.18
C HIS A 400 -11.56 -21.46 -16.61
N PRO A 401 -12.75 -21.61 -17.25
CA PRO A 401 -13.99 -20.93 -16.85
C PRO A 401 -14.48 -21.32 -15.43
N GLU A 402 -14.06 -22.46 -14.90
CA GLU A 402 -14.39 -22.91 -13.54
C GLU A 402 -13.57 -22.19 -12.45
N THR A 403 -12.55 -21.44 -12.82
CA THR A 403 -11.70 -20.70 -11.89
C THR A 403 -12.36 -19.37 -11.53
N THR A 404 -13.28 -19.39 -10.56
CA THR A 404 -13.78 -18.12 -9.97
C THR A 404 -12.68 -17.54 -9.10
N VAL A 405 -11.89 -16.61 -9.62
CA VAL A 405 -10.85 -15.93 -8.84
C VAL A 405 -11.48 -14.77 -8.08
N ILE A 406 -11.57 -14.93 -6.77
CA ILE A 406 -11.90 -13.84 -5.85
C ILE A 406 -10.57 -13.19 -5.46
N VAL A 407 -10.42 -11.90 -5.71
CA VAL A 407 -9.27 -11.15 -5.16
C VAL A 407 -9.46 -11.08 -3.66
N GLU A 408 -8.82 -11.98 -2.92
CA GLU A 408 -8.80 -11.90 -1.47
C GLU A 408 -8.16 -10.57 -1.03
N LYS A 409 -8.71 -10.02 0.05
CA LYS A 409 -8.15 -8.89 0.77
C LYS A 409 -6.65 -9.19 1.00
N ALA A 410 -5.76 -8.37 0.51
CA ALA A 410 -4.33 -8.56 0.67
C ALA A 410 -4.01 -8.82 2.15
N SER A 411 -3.87 -10.07 2.53
CA SER A 411 -3.27 -10.48 3.78
C SER A 411 -1.78 -10.20 3.65
N ASN A 412 -1.32 -9.11 4.26
CA ASN A 412 0.10 -8.81 4.37
C ASN A 412 0.81 -10.03 4.93
N GLY A 413 1.61 -10.68 4.11
CA GLY A 413 2.72 -11.53 4.49
C GLY A 413 2.33 -12.86 5.17
N PHE A 414 1.93 -13.86 4.41
CA PHE A 414 2.25 -15.24 4.72
C PHE A 414 2.90 -15.83 3.46
N GLU A 415 4.20 -16.11 3.54
CA GLU A 415 4.84 -17.06 2.65
C GLU A 415 4.17 -18.41 2.86
N PRO A 416 3.81 -19.15 1.82
CA PRO A 416 3.37 -20.53 1.98
C PRO A 416 4.60 -21.36 2.42
N LEU A 417 4.53 -21.91 3.62
CA LEU A 417 5.37 -23.05 4.00
C LEU A 417 4.96 -24.23 3.11
N ILE A 418 5.86 -24.61 2.21
CA ILE A 418 5.90 -25.97 1.63
C ILE A 418 6.41 -26.91 2.68
#